data_2fdceadceb48a321c457a4ac8d5d2106
#
_entry.id   2fdceadceb48a321c457a4ac8d5d2106
#
_cell.length_a   1.000
_cell.length_b   1.000
_cell.length_c   1.000
_cell.angle_alpha   90.00
_cell.angle_beta   90.00
_cell.angle_gamma   90.00
#
_symmetry.space_group_name_H-M   'P 1'
#
loop_
_entity.id
_entity.type
_entity.pdbx_description
1 polymer ?
#
loop_
_entity_poly.entity_id
_entity_poly.type
_entity_poly.pdbx_seq_one_letter_code
_entity_poly.pdbx_strand_id
1 'polypeptide(L)'
;MKNTLIGIAVCAAAPFADAVGADNASESRTVQQISRAGSQASVAGPADYFTGRVRVDPLFPATDEINASGAYVSFEAGARSAWHTHPAGQRLVVTSGVGRVQEWGKPVQEIRPGDVIVCPPGVKHWHGAAATSAMTHLAVTGSVDGKSVQWLEKVTDEQYNAQGSQAPQAQTATQPVSGTLSARQQAIPLMAAAMATSNMSALNTALNQGLDAGLTVSEAKETLVQLYAYSGFPRSLNALGELMKVVEARKQRGVQDDPGREPGRVIPVGDELLAAGKANQTRIAGAPVQGPLFDFVPVINQYLQAHLFGDIFERDNLDWQSRELATVAALAVTPGVEPQLRSHMAASLRVGLTAAQLRQLVQLLADQGDAAAAKRAGEALDSVQPNQPR
;
A
#
# COMPACT_ATOMS: atom_id res chain seq x y z
N MET A 1 33.83 -3.73 -42.58
CA MET A 1 32.40 -3.52 -42.57
C MET A 1 32.06 -3.00 -41.14
N LYS A 2 31.81 -1.72 -41.02
CA LYS A 2 31.57 -1.06 -39.73
C LYS A 2 30.07 -1.08 -39.45
N ASN A 3 29.61 -1.89 -38.50
CA ASN A 3 28.25 -1.82 -38.02
C ASN A 3 28.12 -0.65 -37.03
N THR A 4 27.49 0.40 -37.50
CA THR A 4 27.09 1.53 -36.68
C THR A 4 25.77 1.14 -35.97
N LEU A 5 25.84 0.87 -34.68
CA LEU A 5 24.66 0.70 -33.81
C LEU A 5 24.05 2.09 -33.60
N ILE A 6 22.90 2.31 -34.23
CA ILE A 6 22.07 3.49 -34.02
C ILE A 6 21.27 3.24 -32.75
N GLY A 7 21.65 3.87 -31.65
CA GLY A 7 20.84 3.93 -30.43
C GLY A 7 19.66 4.87 -30.66
N ILE A 8 18.46 4.33 -30.78
CA ILE A 8 17.24 5.13 -30.84
C ILE A 8 16.85 5.47 -29.42
N ALA A 9 17.06 6.70 -29.02
CA ALA A 9 16.46 7.24 -27.81
C ALA A 9 14.93 7.28 -28.00
N VAL A 10 14.19 6.61 -27.10
CA VAL A 10 12.73 6.77 -27.01
C VAL A 10 12.41 8.11 -26.34
N CYS A 11 12.83 9.14 -26.96
CA CYS A 11 12.41 10.53 -26.95
C CYS A 11 12.99 11.12 -28.24
N ALA A 12 12.60 10.56 -29.39
CA ALA A 12 12.93 11.14 -30.67
C ALA A 12 12.09 12.43 -30.83
N ALA A 13 12.72 13.58 -30.67
CA ALA A 13 12.21 14.78 -31.27
C ALA A 13 12.22 14.59 -32.79
N ALA A 14 11.06 14.56 -33.44
CA ALA A 14 10.98 14.65 -34.87
C ALA A 14 11.50 16.03 -35.31
N PRO A 15 12.26 16.14 -36.43
CA PRO A 15 12.65 17.42 -36.93
C PRO A 15 11.44 18.06 -37.61
N PHE A 16 10.95 19.16 -37.10
CA PHE A 16 10.15 20.10 -37.88
C PHE A 16 11.10 20.87 -38.80
N ALA A 17 11.14 20.52 -40.07
CA ALA A 17 11.58 21.40 -41.11
C ALA A 17 10.34 22.16 -41.59
N ASP A 18 10.33 23.48 -41.35
CA ASP A 18 10.00 24.40 -42.41
C ASP A 18 10.44 25.82 -42.01
N ALA A 19 11.11 26.42 -42.99
CA ALA A 19 11.67 27.72 -42.97
C ALA A 19 10.60 28.82 -42.90
N VAL A 20 10.80 29.78 -42.00
CA VAL A 20 10.68 31.21 -42.29
C VAL A 20 11.44 32.01 -41.21
N GLY A 21 12.43 32.81 -41.64
CA GLY A 21 12.87 34.01 -40.94
C GLY A 21 13.89 33.80 -39.82
N ALA A 22 15.17 33.99 -40.19
CA ALA A 22 16.20 34.36 -39.22
C ALA A 22 15.85 35.72 -38.61
N ASP A 23 15.90 35.72 -37.29
CA ASP A 23 16.29 36.74 -36.31
C ASP A 23 15.42 36.58 -35.05
N ASN A 24 15.96 35.93 -34.07
CA ASN A 24 15.98 36.33 -32.66
C ASN A 24 16.57 35.18 -31.83
N ALA A 25 17.88 35.18 -31.74
CA ALA A 25 18.59 34.39 -30.74
C ALA A 25 18.33 35.04 -29.37
N SER A 26 17.99 34.18 -28.40
CA SER A 26 18.15 34.47 -26.97
C SER A 26 17.22 35.49 -26.34
N GLU A 27 15.91 35.30 -26.38
CA GLU A 27 15.09 35.71 -25.23
C GLU A 27 15.00 34.54 -24.26
N SER A 28 15.70 34.68 -23.16
CA SER A 28 15.60 33.78 -21.99
C SER A 28 14.13 33.61 -21.65
N ARG A 29 13.67 32.37 -21.57
CA ARG A 29 12.29 32.00 -21.17
C ARG A 29 12.06 32.43 -19.72
N THR A 30 11.62 33.65 -19.50
CA THR A 30 11.33 34.25 -18.19
C THR A 30 9.87 34.05 -17.76
N VAL A 31 9.07 33.29 -18.53
CA VAL A 31 7.64 33.12 -18.29
C VAL A 31 7.32 31.64 -18.01
N GLN A 32 6.52 31.40 -16.99
CA GLN A 32 6.00 30.05 -16.69
C GLN A 32 5.21 29.49 -17.88
N GLN A 33 5.51 28.24 -18.26
CA GLN A 33 4.81 27.53 -19.34
C GLN A 33 3.98 26.40 -18.78
N ILE A 34 2.78 26.22 -19.31
CA ILE A 34 1.88 25.10 -18.95
C ILE A 34 1.66 24.23 -20.17
N SER A 35 2.19 23.00 -20.14
CA SER A 35 1.83 21.94 -21.10
C SER A 35 0.58 21.24 -20.61
N ARG A 36 -0.51 21.31 -21.36
CA ARG A 36 -1.78 20.69 -20.97
C ARG A 36 -1.72 19.15 -21.16
N ALA A 37 -2.45 18.42 -20.33
CA ALA A 37 -2.59 16.98 -20.48
C ALA A 37 -3.07 16.62 -21.90
N GLY A 38 -2.44 15.64 -22.53
CA GLY A 38 -2.77 15.23 -23.89
C GLY A 38 -2.28 16.16 -25.02
N SER A 39 -1.51 17.22 -24.71
CA SER A 39 -0.95 18.11 -25.73
C SER A 39 0.20 17.48 -26.54
N GLN A 40 0.78 16.41 -26.04
CA GLN A 40 1.82 15.65 -26.74
C GLN A 40 1.26 14.31 -27.22
N ALA A 41 1.70 13.85 -28.39
CA ALA A 41 1.25 12.59 -28.95
C ALA A 41 1.76 11.38 -28.13
N SER A 42 0.87 10.46 -27.84
CA SER A 42 1.23 9.15 -27.26
C SER A 42 2.01 8.32 -28.27
N VAL A 43 2.99 7.56 -27.80
CA VAL A 43 3.82 6.67 -28.62
C VAL A 43 3.65 5.23 -28.14
N ALA A 44 3.47 4.29 -29.09
CA ALA A 44 3.50 2.86 -28.76
C ALA A 44 4.92 2.45 -28.37
N GLY A 45 5.06 1.66 -27.31
CA GLY A 45 6.35 1.07 -26.94
C GLY A 45 6.86 0.15 -28.05
N PRO A 46 8.10 0.37 -28.59
CA PRO A 46 8.63 -0.47 -29.67
C PRO A 46 8.73 -1.94 -29.26
N ALA A 47 8.32 -2.85 -30.14
CA ALA A 47 8.34 -4.29 -29.89
C ALA A 47 9.76 -4.84 -29.60
N ASP A 48 10.80 -4.15 -30.00
CA ASP A 48 12.19 -4.53 -29.70
C ASP A 48 12.52 -4.39 -28.22
N TYR A 49 11.89 -3.44 -27.53
CA TYR A 49 12.18 -3.07 -26.13
C TYR A 49 11.07 -3.44 -25.16
N PHE A 50 9.91 -3.87 -25.66
CA PHE A 50 8.78 -4.24 -24.83
C PHE A 50 8.19 -5.58 -25.25
N THR A 51 7.69 -6.32 -24.29
CA THR A 51 6.83 -7.50 -24.48
C THR A 51 5.41 -7.10 -24.11
N GLY A 52 4.42 -7.42 -24.95
CA GLY A 52 3.04 -6.98 -24.77
C GLY A 52 2.81 -5.53 -25.23
N ARG A 53 1.63 -4.98 -24.92
CA ARG A 53 1.27 -3.61 -25.31
C ARG A 53 1.69 -2.60 -24.24
N VAL A 54 2.44 -1.60 -24.69
CA VAL A 54 2.90 -0.49 -23.86
C VAL A 54 2.64 0.82 -24.59
N ARG A 55 2.17 1.83 -23.86
CA ARG A 55 1.98 3.21 -24.33
C ARG A 55 2.85 4.14 -23.51
N VAL A 56 3.51 5.04 -24.18
CA VAL A 56 4.33 6.11 -23.57
C VAL A 56 3.68 7.44 -23.89
N ASP A 57 3.36 8.21 -22.86
CA ASP A 57 2.80 9.55 -22.93
C ASP A 57 3.88 10.54 -22.44
N PRO A 58 4.65 11.21 -23.33
CA PRO A 58 5.68 12.16 -22.93
C PRO A 58 5.07 13.34 -22.15
N LEU A 59 5.81 13.87 -21.16
CA LEU A 59 5.39 15.03 -20.36
C LEU A 59 6.33 16.20 -20.58
N PHE A 60 7.63 15.98 -20.44
CA PHE A 60 8.65 17.00 -20.65
C PHE A 60 9.98 16.35 -21.08
N PRO A 61 10.74 17.01 -21.97
CA PRO A 61 12.09 16.57 -22.34
C PRO A 61 13.11 16.95 -21.26
N ALA A 62 14.29 16.32 -21.30
CA ALA A 62 15.45 16.82 -20.60
C ALA A 62 15.91 18.15 -21.21
N THR A 63 16.35 19.07 -20.36
CA THR A 63 16.95 20.36 -20.74
C THR A 63 18.31 20.53 -20.09
N ASP A 64 19.05 21.56 -20.45
CA ASP A 64 20.34 21.86 -19.81
C ASP A 64 20.17 22.24 -18.32
N GLU A 65 19.03 22.86 -17.95
CA GLU A 65 18.72 23.27 -16.58
C GLU A 65 18.21 22.08 -15.75
N ILE A 66 17.40 21.20 -16.38
CA ILE A 66 16.85 20.00 -15.72
C ILE A 66 17.17 18.80 -16.60
N ASN A 67 18.30 18.15 -16.32
CA ASN A 67 18.79 17.02 -17.10
C ASN A 67 18.02 15.72 -16.80
N ALA A 68 16.70 15.79 -16.89
CA ALA A 68 15.80 14.65 -16.75
C ALA A 68 14.55 14.84 -17.63
N SER A 69 14.09 13.77 -18.25
CA SER A 69 12.81 13.71 -18.96
C SER A 69 11.74 13.02 -18.14
N GLY A 70 10.47 13.34 -18.40
CA GLY A 70 9.32 12.71 -17.77
C GLY A 70 8.34 12.12 -18.77
N ALA A 71 7.79 10.96 -18.47
CA ALA A 71 6.71 10.33 -19.23
C ALA A 71 5.83 9.44 -18.35
N TYR A 72 4.54 9.34 -18.67
CA TYR A 72 3.75 8.20 -18.21
C TYR A 72 3.99 7.02 -19.11
N VAL A 73 4.15 5.85 -18.51
CA VAL A 73 4.29 4.58 -19.23
C VAL A 73 3.20 3.63 -18.73
N SER A 74 2.30 3.27 -19.63
CA SER A 74 1.16 2.39 -19.35
C SER A 74 1.40 1.02 -19.97
N PHE A 75 1.32 -0.03 -19.17
CA PHE A 75 1.48 -1.42 -19.54
C PHE A 75 0.14 -2.15 -19.45
N GLU A 76 -0.28 -2.85 -20.50
CA GLU A 76 -1.37 -3.81 -20.38
C GLU A 76 -0.95 -5.00 -19.50
N ALA A 77 -1.93 -5.77 -19.00
CA ALA A 77 -1.66 -6.94 -18.17
C ALA A 77 -0.62 -7.88 -18.84
N GLY A 78 0.43 -8.24 -18.09
CA GLY A 78 1.53 -9.08 -18.58
C GLY A 78 2.59 -8.35 -19.41
N ALA A 79 2.37 -7.10 -19.82
CA ALA A 79 3.33 -6.32 -20.58
C ALA A 79 4.52 -5.87 -19.71
N ARG A 80 5.72 -5.83 -20.31
CA ARG A 80 6.96 -5.50 -19.57
C ARG A 80 8.03 -4.92 -20.50
N SER A 81 8.97 -4.17 -19.91
CA SER A 81 10.17 -3.72 -20.62
C SER A 81 11.17 -4.87 -20.81
N ALA A 82 12.10 -4.71 -21.74
CA ALA A 82 13.35 -5.48 -21.75
C ALA A 82 14.21 -5.11 -20.54
N TRP A 83 15.24 -5.90 -20.22
CA TRP A 83 16.30 -5.48 -19.34
C TRP A 83 16.96 -4.23 -19.88
N HIS A 84 17.26 -3.28 -19.01
CA HIS A 84 17.91 -2.02 -19.39
C HIS A 84 18.65 -1.37 -18.23
N THR A 85 19.44 -0.35 -18.56
CA THR A 85 20.13 0.50 -17.58
C THR A 85 19.92 1.96 -17.94
N HIS A 86 20.13 2.85 -16.97
CA HIS A 86 20.10 4.30 -17.16
C HIS A 86 21.42 4.92 -16.70
N PRO A 87 22.12 5.71 -17.54
CA PRO A 87 23.43 6.28 -17.18
C PRO A 87 23.35 7.28 -16.03
N ALA A 88 22.23 8.01 -15.89
CA ALA A 88 21.99 8.95 -14.77
C ALA A 88 20.95 8.45 -13.77
N GLY A 89 20.50 7.19 -13.91
CA GLY A 89 19.44 6.61 -13.09
C GLY A 89 18.02 7.01 -13.50
N GLN A 90 17.05 6.38 -12.84
CA GLN A 90 15.62 6.60 -13.08
C GLN A 90 14.86 6.57 -11.77
N ARG A 91 13.74 7.30 -11.73
CA ARG A 91 12.71 7.19 -10.70
C ARG A 91 11.40 6.79 -11.37
N LEU A 92 10.73 5.77 -10.80
CA LEU A 92 9.39 5.39 -11.20
C LEU A 92 8.45 5.69 -10.04
N VAL A 93 7.30 6.27 -10.34
CA VAL A 93 6.20 6.44 -9.37
C VAL A 93 5.00 5.73 -9.95
N VAL A 94 4.55 4.65 -9.31
CA VAL A 94 3.37 3.93 -9.78
C VAL A 94 2.13 4.78 -9.52
N THR A 95 1.34 5.04 -10.57
CA THR A 95 0.15 5.89 -10.49
C THR A 95 -1.15 5.10 -10.55
N SER A 96 -1.15 3.92 -11.17
CA SER A 96 -2.33 3.06 -11.21
C SER A 96 -1.98 1.59 -11.48
N GLY A 97 -2.88 0.68 -11.08
CA GLY A 97 -2.77 -0.75 -11.33
C GLY A 97 -1.75 -1.48 -10.45
N VAL A 98 -1.34 -2.67 -10.88
CA VAL A 98 -0.34 -3.50 -10.18
C VAL A 98 0.77 -3.85 -11.16
N GLY A 99 2.01 -3.59 -10.78
CA GLY A 99 3.17 -3.87 -11.60
C GLY A 99 4.17 -4.81 -10.93
N ARG A 100 5.24 -5.07 -11.65
CA ARG A 100 6.40 -5.86 -11.22
C ARG A 100 7.67 -5.13 -11.62
N VAL A 101 8.69 -5.23 -10.78
CA VAL A 101 10.04 -4.72 -11.04
C VAL A 101 11.07 -5.74 -10.57
N GLN A 102 12.20 -5.80 -11.25
CA GLN A 102 13.32 -6.63 -10.82
C GLN A 102 14.66 -5.97 -11.15
N GLU A 103 15.55 -5.92 -10.19
CA GLU A 103 16.97 -5.69 -10.39
C GLU A 103 17.64 -7.03 -10.73
N TRP A 104 18.63 -7.00 -11.66
CA TRP A 104 19.33 -8.20 -12.08
C TRP A 104 19.93 -8.98 -10.89
N GLY A 105 19.64 -10.27 -10.84
CA GLY A 105 20.10 -11.14 -9.76
C GLY A 105 19.34 -11.04 -8.45
N LYS A 106 18.33 -10.17 -8.37
CA LYS A 106 17.44 -10.06 -7.20
C LYS A 106 16.04 -10.62 -7.51
N PRO A 107 15.22 -10.89 -6.48
CA PRO A 107 13.85 -11.33 -6.66
C PRO A 107 12.98 -10.30 -7.40
N VAL A 108 11.98 -10.76 -8.15
CA VAL A 108 10.91 -9.91 -8.67
C VAL A 108 10.11 -9.36 -7.51
N GLN A 109 9.80 -8.06 -7.55
CA GLN A 109 9.00 -7.37 -6.55
C GLN A 109 7.71 -6.86 -7.20
N GLU A 110 6.60 -7.01 -6.50
CA GLU A 110 5.33 -6.39 -6.89
C GLU A 110 5.34 -4.92 -6.47
N ILE A 111 4.83 -4.06 -7.34
CA ILE A 111 4.73 -2.60 -7.13
C ILE A 111 3.29 -2.14 -7.35
N ARG A 112 2.85 -1.17 -6.53
CA ARG A 112 1.48 -0.68 -6.45
C ARG A 112 1.42 0.85 -6.49
N PRO A 113 0.26 1.46 -6.75
CA PRO A 113 0.11 2.92 -6.74
C PRO A 113 0.66 3.55 -5.46
N GLY A 114 1.49 4.58 -5.65
CA GLY A 114 2.22 5.27 -4.59
C GLY A 114 3.64 4.74 -4.35
N ASP A 115 4.00 3.55 -4.84
CA ASP A 115 5.37 3.05 -4.72
C ASP A 115 6.32 3.88 -5.58
N VAL A 116 7.48 4.19 -5.01
CA VAL A 116 8.58 4.87 -5.68
C VAL A 116 9.76 3.92 -5.83
N ILE A 117 10.11 3.62 -7.07
CA ILE A 117 11.25 2.77 -7.40
C ILE A 117 12.43 3.67 -7.76
N VAL A 118 13.53 3.50 -7.06
CA VAL A 118 14.79 4.19 -7.30
C VAL A 118 15.71 3.24 -8.04
N CYS A 119 15.98 3.54 -9.31
CA CYS A 119 16.94 2.80 -10.13
C CYS A 119 18.23 3.64 -10.23
N PRO A 120 19.30 3.30 -9.45
CA PRO A 120 20.55 4.02 -9.50
C PRO A 120 21.22 3.93 -10.89
N PRO A 121 22.18 4.84 -11.20
CA PRO A 121 22.94 4.78 -12.44
C PRO A 121 23.58 3.41 -12.69
N GLY A 122 23.41 2.88 -13.90
CA GLY A 122 24.03 1.63 -14.34
C GLY A 122 23.38 0.34 -13.81
N VAL A 123 22.41 0.43 -12.90
CA VAL A 123 21.72 -0.77 -12.39
C VAL A 123 20.85 -1.37 -13.47
N LYS A 124 21.11 -2.66 -13.79
CA LYS A 124 20.33 -3.45 -14.75
C LYS A 124 19.03 -3.88 -14.10
N HIS A 125 17.89 -3.48 -14.70
CA HIS A 125 16.56 -3.78 -14.19
C HIS A 125 15.53 -3.86 -15.32
N TRP A 126 14.35 -4.33 -14.97
CA TRP A 126 13.14 -4.25 -15.80
C TRP A 126 11.92 -3.90 -14.93
N HIS A 127 10.87 -3.38 -15.56
CA HIS A 127 9.57 -3.13 -14.94
C HIS A 127 8.44 -3.36 -15.93
N GLY A 128 7.23 -3.61 -15.41
CA GLY A 128 6.05 -3.88 -16.22
C GLY A 128 4.81 -4.13 -15.36
N ALA A 129 3.72 -4.48 -16.02
CA ALA A 129 2.46 -4.82 -15.38
C ALA A 129 2.51 -6.21 -14.74
N ALA A 130 1.66 -6.47 -13.74
CA ALA A 130 1.40 -7.82 -13.25
C ALA A 130 0.65 -8.65 -14.31
N ALA A 131 0.63 -9.98 -14.16
CA ALA A 131 0.07 -10.89 -15.15
C ALA A 131 -1.43 -10.65 -15.41
N THR A 132 -2.17 -10.18 -14.40
CA THR A 132 -3.64 -10.03 -14.44
C THR A 132 -4.12 -8.58 -14.25
N SER A 133 -3.20 -7.62 -14.15
CA SER A 133 -3.53 -6.21 -13.93
C SER A 133 -2.67 -5.34 -14.83
N ALA A 134 -3.27 -4.37 -15.50
CA ALA A 134 -2.51 -3.28 -16.14
C ALA A 134 -1.82 -2.42 -15.07
N MET A 135 -0.79 -1.66 -15.47
CA MET A 135 -0.07 -0.75 -14.60
C MET A 135 0.36 0.50 -15.35
N THR A 136 0.26 1.66 -14.70
CA THR A 136 0.85 2.90 -15.19
C THR A 136 1.79 3.47 -14.13
N HIS A 137 2.94 3.96 -14.55
CA HIS A 137 3.84 4.73 -13.70
C HIS A 137 4.30 6.02 -14.40
N LEU A 138 4.64 7.02 -13.61
CA LEU A 138 5.47 8.14 -14.04
C LEU A 138 6.93 7.69 -14.03
N ALA A 139 7.63 7.86 -15.14
CA ALA A 139 9.07 7.70 -15.23
C ALA A 139 9.73 9.07 -15.30
N VAL A 140 10.68 9.33 -14.41
CA VAL A 140 11.60 10.48 -14.47
C VAL A 140 13.00 9.93 -14.68
N THR A 141 13.57 10.19 -15.85
CA THR A 141 14.80 9.55 -16.30
C THR A 141 15.87 10.60 -16.59
N GLY A 142 16.99 10.47 -15.87
CA GLY A 142 18.15 11.33 -16.10
C GLY A 142 18.90 10.96 -17.37
N SER A 143 19.67 11.90 -17.91
CA SER A 143 20.46 11.72 -19.14
C SER A 143 21.91 12.09 -18.92
N VAL A 144 22.82 11.45 -19.65
CA VAL A 144 24.24 11.77 -19.75
C VAL A 144 24.61 11.78 -21.22
N ASP A 145 25.18 12.87 -21.70
CA ASP A 145 25.55 13.06 -23.11
C ASP A 145 24.40 12.75 -24.09
N GLY A 146 23.17 13.18 -23.72
CA GLY A 146 21.95 12.94 -24.50
C GLY A 146 21.43 11.51 -24.49
N LYS A 147 22.03 10.60 -23.68
CA LYS A 147 21.61 9.22 -23.54
C LYS A 147 20.88 9.03 -22.21
N SER A 148 19.66 8.50 -22.26
CA SER A 148 18.83 8.25 -21.07
C SER A 148 18.64 6.77 -20.75
N VAL A 149 18.85 5.87 -21.71
CA VAL A 149 18.64 4.42 -21.55
C VAL A 149 19.60 3.61 -22.43
N GLN A 150 20.04 2.48 -21.90
CA GLN A 150 20.70 1.43 -22.66
C GLN A 150 19.86 0.17 -22.58
N TRP A 151 19.26 -0.22 -23.71
CA TRP A 151 18.45 -1.43 -23.83
C TRP A 151 19.32 -2.68 -23.96
N LEU A 152 18.89 -3.75 -23.30
CA LEU A 152 19.54 -5.05 -23.27
C LEU A 152 18.58 -6.13 -23.77
N GLU A 153 18.76 -7.38 -23.36
CA GLU A 153 17.94 -8.52 -23.75
C GLU A 153 16.50 -8.42 -23.20
N LYS A 154 15.56 -9.06 -23.86
CA LYS A 154 14.19 -9.17 -23.37
C LYS A 154 14.11 -10.03 -22.12
N VAL A 155 13.20 -9.68 -21.24
CA VAL A 155 12.82 -10.49 -20.07
C VAL A 155 12.08 -11.72 -20.55
N THR A 156 12.58 -12.93 -20.24
CA THR A 156 11.89 -14.18 -20.59
C THR A 156 10.64 -14.39 -19.75
N ASP A 157 9.76 -15.29 -20.17
CA ASP A 157 8.57 -15.62 -19.39
C ASP A 157 8.94 -16.30 -18.05
N GLU A 158 10.03 -17.07 -18.01
CA GLU A 158 10.55 -17.66 -16.78
C GLU A 158 11.04 -16.58 -15.82
N GLN A 159 11.80 -15.59 -16.30
CA GLN A 159 12.24 -14.44 -15.49
C GLN A 159 11.08 -13.60 -14.98
N TYR A 160 10.11 -13.31 -15.85
CA TYR A 160 8.91 -12.55 -15.50
C TYR A 160 8.03 -13.28 -14.48
N ASN A 161 7.91 -14.62 -14.60
CA ASN A 161 7.12 -15.46 -13.72
C ASN A 161 7.96 -16.05 -12.57
N ALA A 162 9.28 -15.80 -12.53
CA ALA A 162 10.09 -16.20 -11.40
C ALA A 162 9.48 -15.61 -10.14
N GLN A 163 8.90 -16.48 -9.31
CA GLN A 163 8.51 -16.07 -7.96
C GLN A 163 9.81 -15.71 -7.25
N GLY A 164 9.98 -14.41 -6.98
CA GLY A 164 11.08 -13.98 -6.15
C GLY A 164 11.04 -14.79 -4.87
N SER A 165 12.13 -15.51 -4.58
CA SER A 165 12.38 -15.92 -3.21
C SER A 165 12.40 -14.62 -2.42
N GLN A 166 11.35 -14.41 -1.65
CA GLN A 166 11.13 -13.23 -0.84
C GLN A 166 12.34 -13.04 0.06
N ALA A 167 13.07 -11.93 -0.16
CA ALA A 167 13.65 -11.26 1.00
C ALA A 167 12.46 -10.94 1.94
N PRO A 168 12.61 -11.00 3.26
CA PRO A 168 11.49 -10.92 4.16
C PRO A 168 10.81 -9.55 4.01
N GLN A 169 9.84 -9.49 3.12
CA GLN A 169 8.74 -8.57 3.26
C GLN A 169 8.08 -8.98 4.57
N ALA A 170 7.78 -8.01 5.41
CA ALA A 170 6.82 -8.24 6.47
C ALA A 170 5.62 -8.94 5.82
N GLN A 171 5.56 -10.23 6.10
CA GLN A 171 4.70 -11.18 5.43
C GLN A 171 3.24 -10.74 5.56
N THR A 172 2.62 -10.29 4.45
CA THR A 172 1.34 -10.90 4.14
C THR A 172 1.67 -12.27 3.54
N ALA A 173 2.14 -13.16 4.36
CA ALA A 173 2.18 -14.55 4.05
C ALA A 173 0.72 -14.99 3.84
N THR A 174 0.38 -15.36 2.61
CA THR A 174 -0.42 -16.56 2.47
C THR A 174 0.45 -17.71 2.96
N GLN A 175 0.64 -17.77 4.28
CA GLN A 175 0.96 -19.03 4.93
C GLN A 175 -0.13 -20.00 4.48
N PRO A 176 0.16 -21.30 4.33
CA PRO A 176 -0.90 -22.29 4.38
C PRO A 176 -1.70 -21.89 5.60
N VAL A 177 -3.00 -21.59 5.40
CA VAL A 177 -3.85 -20.97 6.40
C VAL A 177 -3.70 -21.81 7.66
N SER A 178 -2.76 -21.45 8.54
CA SER A 178 -2.71 -22.07 9.84
C SER A 178 -4.05 -21.71 10.44
N GLY A 179 -4.85 -22.70 10.83
CA GLY A 179 -6.18 -22.44 11.36
C GLY A 179 -6.13 -21.59 12.64
N THR A 180 -4.96 -21.07 13.01
CA THR A 180 -4.68 -20.35 14.26
C THR A 180 -3.98 -19.02 14.01
N LEU A 181 -4.22 -18.06 14.90
CA LEU A 181 -3.50 -16.78 14.96
C LEU A 181 -2.06 -17.01 15.44
N SER A 182 -1.10 -16.35 14.80
CA SER A 182 0.27 -16.30 15.33
C SER A 182 0.31 -15.60 16.69
N ALA A 183 1.35 -15.82 17.50
CA ALA A 183 1.51 -15.17 18.80
C ALA A 183 1.42 -13.62 18.69
N ARG A 184 2.00 -13.05 17.64
CA ARG A 184 1.90 -11.61 17.31
C ARG A 184 0.45 -11.18 17.06
N GLN A 185 -0.31 -11.95 16.26
CA GLN A 185 -1.71 -11.64 15.98
C GLN A 185 -2.61 -11.81 17.22
N GLN A 186 -2.27 -12.71 18.14
CA GLN A 186 -3.02 -12.91 19.39
C GLN A 186 -2.88 -11.71 20.36
N ALA A 187 -1.77 -10.99 20.34
CA ALA A 187 -1.56 -9.82 21.17
C ALA A 187 -2.45 -8.63 20.76
N ILE A 188 -2.76 -8.49 19.48
CA ILE A 188 -3.54 -7.35 18.95
C ILE A 188 -4.94 -7.27 19.58
N PRO A 189 -5.78 -8.33 19.60
CA PRO A 189 -7.09 -8.28 20.24
C PRO A 189 -7.01 -8.03 21.75
N LEU A 190 -5.96 -8.53 22.42
CA LEU A 190 -5.77 -8.29 23.86
C LEU A 190 -5.46 -6.82 24.15
N MET A 191 -4.58 -6.19 23.36
CA MET A 191 -4.30 -4.76 23.45
C MET A 191 -5.56 -3.93 23.20
N ALA A 192 -6.32 -4.28 22.16
CA ALA A 192 -7.54 -3.59 21.75
C ALA A 192 -8.63 -3.67 22.82
N ALA A 193 -8.89 -4.84 23.37
CA ALA A 193 -9.86 -5.03 24.46
C ALA A 193 -9.46 -4.27 25.71
N ALA A 194 -8.18 -4.33 26.12
CA ALA A 194 -7.69 -3.62 27.29
C ALA A 194 -7.77 -2.09 27.13
N MET A 195 -7.45 -1.56 25.95
CA MET A 195 -7.63 -0.15 25.63
C MET A 195 -9.11 0.26 25.69
N ALA A 196 -10.00 -0.48 25.03
CA ALA A 196 -11.42 -0.16 24.94
C ALA A 196 -12.12 -0.18 26.32
N THR A 197 -11.63 -1.00 27.23
CA THR A 197 -12.11 -1.05 28.63
C THR A 197 -11.33 -0.14 29.59
N SER A 198 -10.32 0.59 29.12
CA SER A 198 -9.41 1.40 29.92
C SER A 198 -8.66 0.60 31.00
N ASN A 199 -8.45 -0.69 30.78
CA ASN A 199 -7.69 -1.54 31.68
C ASN A 199 -6.18 -1.43 31.39
N MET A 200 -5.53 -0.41 32.00
CA MET A 200 -4.12 -0.11 31.74
C MET A 200 -3.17 -1.21 32.19
N SER A 201 -3.51 -1.98 33.23
CA SER A 201 -2.69 -3.12 33.68
C SER A 201 -2.70 -4.25 32.66
N ALA A 202 -3.88 -4.63 32.17
CA ALA A 202 -4.00 -5.61 31.10
C ALA A 202 -3.34 -5.15 29.79
N LEU A 203 -3.45 -3.83 29.48
CA LEU A 203 -2.81 -3.25 28.31
C LEU A 203 -1.27 -3.33 28.43
N ASN A 204 -0.69 -3.01 29.56
CA ASN A 204 0.76 -3.13 29.81
C ASN A 204 1.23 -4.58 29.56
N THR A 205 0.49 -5.55 30.09
CA THR A 205 0.78 -6.99 29.88
C THR A 205 0.71 -7.36 28.39
N ALA A 206 -0.38 -6.97 27.71
CA ALA A 206 -0.58 -7.28 26.29
C ALA A 206 0.46 -6.61 25.38
N LEU A 207 0.88 -5.39 25.68
CA LEU A 207 1.95 -4.67 24.99
C LEU A 207 3.29 -5.39 25.11
N ASN A 208 3.68 -5.79 26.33
CA ASN A 208 4.92 -6.57 26.51
C ASN A 208 4.87 -7.90 25.77
N GLN A 209 3.78 -8.64 25.87
CA GLN A 209 3.59 -9.91 25.16
C GLN A 209 3.64 -9.72 23.63
N GLY A 210 3.02 -8.66 23.13
CA GLY A 210 3.03 -8.36 21.69
C GLY A 210 4.44 -8.04 21.16
N LEU A 211 5.18 -7.21 21.86
CA LEU A 211 6.56 -6.87 21.51
C LEU A 211 7.47 -8.09 21.62
N ASP A 212 7.32 -8.94 22.64
CA ASP A 212 8.06 -10.20 22.78
C ASP A 212 7.71 -11.20 21.64
N ALA A 213 6.49 -11.16 21.13
CA ALA A 213 6.03 -11.98 20.01
C ALA A 213 6.41 -11.40 18.63
N GLY A 214 7.18 -10.29 18.58
CA GLY A 214 7.65 -9.67 17.35
C GLY A 214 6.68 -8.66 16.72
N LEU A 215 5.69 -8.16 17.50
CA LEU A 215 4.94 -6.97 17.08
C LEU A 215 5.88 -5.77 17.13
N THR A 216 5.94 -5.00 16.06
CA THR A 216 6.79 -3.80 16.03
C THR A 216 6.16 -2.64 16.79
N VAL A 217 6.98 -1.69 17.24
CA VAL A 217 6.50 -0.49 17.90
C VAL A 217 5.55 0.33 17.01
N SER A 218 5.85 0.39 15.70
CA SER A 218 4.99 1.06 14.70
C SER A 218 3.61 0.40 14.60
N GLU A 219 3.54 -0.93 14.58
CA GLU A 219 2.27 -1.66 14.52
C GLU A 219 1.46 -1.54 15.80
N ALA A 220 2.12 -1.57 16.96
CA ALA A 220 1.47 -1.30 18.25
C ALA A 220 0.88 0.11 18.30
N LYS A 221 1.64 1.14 17.88
CA LYS A 221 1.15 2.51 17.73
C LYS A 221 -0.08 2.56 16.82
N GLU A 222 0.02 1.97 15.62
CA GLU A 222 -1.03 2.04 14.61
C GLU A 222 -2.32 1.35 15.07
N THR A 223 -2.20 0.21 15.78
CA THR A 223 -3.33 -0.47 16.41
C THR A 223 -4.07 0.44 17.39
N LEU A 224 -3.32 1.12 18.27
CA LEU A 224 -3.91 2.01 19.28
C LEU A 224 -4.44 3.32 18.66
N VAL A 225 -3.77 3.83 17.62
CA VAL A 225 -4.24 5.01 16.87
C VAL A 225 -5.57 4.71 16.21
N GLN A 226 -5.68 3.64 15.41
CA GLN A 226 -6.92 3.28 14.73
C GLN A 226 -8.13 3.23 15.66
N LEU A 227 -7.92 2.68 16.87
CA LEU A 227 -8.99 2.41 17.82
C LEU A 227 -9.63 3.68 18.41
N TYR A 228 -9.05 4.87 18.23
CA TYR A 228 -9.74 6.08 18.65
C TYR A 228 -11.08 6.28 17.92
N ALA A 229 -11.19 5.80 16.68
CA ALA A 229 -12.42 5.86 15.89
C ALA A 229 -13.55 4.99 16.47
N TYR A 230 -13.23 4.01 17.30
CA TYR A 230 -14.16 3.08 17.93
C TYR A 230 -14.33 3.31 19.43
N SER A 231 -13.30 3.79 20.11
CA SER A 231 -13.25 3.92 21.58
C SER A 231 -13.02 5.34 22.07
N GLY A 232 -12.84 6.29 21.15
CA GLY A 232 -12.61 7.71 21.43
C GLY A 232 -11.16 8.07 21.73
N PHE A 233 -10.80 9.33 21.48
CA PHE A 233 -9.47 9.89 21.71
C PHE A 233 -8.93 9.68 23.14
N PRO A 234 -9.72 9.87 24.22
CA PRO A 234 -9.17 9.74 25.56
C PRO A 234 -8.55 8.38 25.83
N ARG A 235 -9.22 7.29 25.43
CA ARG A 235 -8.71 5.92 25.60
C ARG A 235 -7.47 5.67 24.75
N SER A 236 -7.48 6.14 23.50
CA SER A 236 -6.33 6.00 22.59
C SER A 236 -5.11 6.74 23.12
N LEU A 237 -5.25 7.99 23.57
CA LEU A 237 -4.16 8.79 24.13
C LEU A 237 -3.56 8.15 25.38
N ASN A 238 -4.41 7.64 26.29
CA ASN A 238 -3.95 6.94 27.48
C ASN A 238 -3.19 5.65 27.12
N ALA A 239 -3.69 4.89 26.14
CA ALA A 239 -3.05 3.66 25.68
C ALA A 239 -1.71 3.93 24.99
N LEU A 240 -1.61 4.97 24.17
CA LEU A 240 -0.35 5.40 23.54
C LEU A 240 0.66 5.88 24.60
N GLY A 241 0.18 6.57 25.64
CA GLY A 241 1.01 6.94 26.79
C GLY A 241 1.54 5.71 27.54
N GLU A 242 0.75 4.65 27.67
CA GLU A 242 1.20 3.39 28.28
C GLU A 242 2.21 2.66 27.39
N LEU A 243 1.98 2.59 26.07
CA LEU A 243 2.96 2.04 25.13
C LEU A 243 4.31 2.76 25.23
N MET A 244 4.30 4.09 25.31
CA MET A 244 5.53 4.87 25.46
C MET A 244 6.30 4.47 26.73
N LYS A 245 5.61 4.28 27.85
CA LYS A 245 6.23 3.83 29.13
C LYS A 245 6.78 2.41 29.01
N VAL A 246 6.04 1.50 28.37
CA VAL A 246 6.47 0.11 28.14
C VAL A 246 7.75 0.08 27.32
N VAL A 247 7.79 0.78 26.19
CA VAL A 247 8.97 0.81 25.30
C VAL A 247 10.19 1.40 26.05
N GLU A 248 9.99 2.48 26.78
CA GLU A 248 11.09 3.08 27.55
C GLU A 248 11.59 2.16 28.68
N ALA A 249 10.70 1.53 29.43
CA ALA A 249 11.07 0.57 30.47
C ALA A 249 11.79 -0.66 29.91
N ARG A 250 11.41 -1.14 28.73
CA ARG A 250 12.07 -2.24 28.02
C ARG A 250 13.48 -1.82 27.57
N LYS A 251 13.61 -0.64 27.00
CA LYS A 251 14.91 -0.06 26.62
C LYS A 251 15.86 0.06 27.80
N GLN A 252 15.37 0.53 28.95
CA GLN A 252 16.17 0.62 30.20
C GLN A 252 16.64 -0.74 30.70
N ARG A 253 15.92 -1.83 30.41
CA ARG A 253 16.32 -3.21 30.69
C ARG A 253 17.26 -3.81 29.62
N GLY A 254 17.64 -3.03 28.60
CA GLY A 254 18.51 -3.49 27.50
C GLY A 254 17.78 -4.24 26.40
N VAL A 255 16.44 -4.28 26.39
CA VAL A 255 15.65 -4.86 25.31
C VAL A 255 15.62 -3.88 24.15
N GLN A 256 15.92 -4.38 22.94
CA GLN A 256 15.83 -3.62 21.70
C GLN A 256 14.58 -4.10 20.93
N ASP A 257 13.50 -3.35 21.06
CA ASP A 257 12.29 -3.61 20.30
C ASP A 257 12.45 -3.16 18.84
N ASP A 258 11.88 -3.91 17.91
CA ASP A 258 11.87 -3.52 16.50
C ASP A 258 10.99 -2.24 16.34
N PRO A 259 11.55 -1.11 15.89
CA PRO A 259 10.77 0.10 15.68
C PRO A 259 9.67 -0.08 14.63
N GLY A 260 9.83 -1.05 13.72
CA GLY A 260 8.98 -1.22 12.55
C GLY A 260 9.14 -0.09 11.53
N ARG A 261 8.40 -0.19 10.44
CA ARG A 261 8.36 0.88 9.43
C ARG A 261 7.25 1.88 9.76
N GLU A 262 7.50 3.14 9.52
CA GLU A 262 6.44 4.15 9.49
C GLU A 262 5.61 4.01 8.20
N PRO A 263 4.38 4.57 8.14
CA PRO A 263 3.60 4.57 6.92
C PRO A 263 4.38 5.15 5.75
N GLY A 264 4.51 4.39 4.67
CA GLY A 264 5.27 4.81 3.48
C GLY A 264 4.40 5.38 2.37
N ARG A 265 3.08 5.14 2.44
CA ARG A 265 2.14 5.64 1.44
C ARG A 265 1.82 7.11 1.69
N VAL A 266 1.85 7.92 0.63
CA VAL A 266 1.30 9.28 0.67
C VAL A 266 -0.22 9.18 0.73
N ILE A 267 -0.81 9.69 1.81
CA ILE A 267 -2.26 9.72 1.97
C ILE A 267 -2.81 10.82 1.04
N PRO A 268 -3.79 10.51 0.17
CA PRO A 268 -4.46 11.51 -0.65
C PRO A 268 -5.13 12.59 0.19
N VAL A 269 -5.50 13.70 -0.42
CA VAL A 269 -6.21 14.79 0.27
C VAL A 269 -7.47 15.19 -0.50
N GLY A 270 -8.42 15.83 0.16
CA GLY A 270 -9.65 16.34 -0.45
C GLY A 270 -10.51 15.22 -1.09
N ASP A 271 -10.97 15.44 -2.32
CA ASP A 271 -11.87 14.51 -3.04
C ASP A 271 -11.20 13.16 -3.34
N GLU A 272 -9.90 13.13 -3.54
CA GLU A 272 -9.15 11.89 -3.75
C GLU A 272 -9.12 11.03 -2.49
N LEU A 273 -8.97 11.63 -1.31
CA LEU A 273 -9.06 10.93 -0.03
C LEU A 273 -10.46 10.33 0.18
N LEU A 274 -11.50 11.11 -0.10
CA LEU A 274 -12.88 10.65 0.00
C LEU A 274 -13.14 9.47 -0.95
N ALA A 275 -12.62 9.55 -2.18
CA ALA A 275 -12.75 8.46 -3.16
C ALA A 275 -12.01 7.20 -2.73
N ALA A 276 -10.78 7.31 -2.24
CA ALA A 276 -10.00 6.20 -1.70
C ALA A 276 -10.70 5.56 -0.50
N GLY A 277 -11.15 6.36 0.45
CA GLY A 277 -11.89 5.87 1.62
C GLY A 277 -13.22 5.20 1.26
N LYS A 278 -13.96 5.73 0.28
CA LYS A 278 -15.17 5.08 -0.24
C LYS A 278 -14.86 3.72 -0.87
N ALA A 279 -13.76 3.60 -1.61
CA ALA A 279 -13.32 2.34 -2.18
C ALA A 279 -12.94 1.32 -1.08
N ASN A 280 -12.20 1.76 -0.06
CA ASN A 280 -11.82 0.93 1.10
C ASN A 280 -13.05 0.48 1.89
N GLN A 281 -13.99 1.40 2.18
CA GLN A 281 -15.26 1.08 2.85
C GLN A 281 -16.03 0.02 2.07
N THR A 282 -16.17 0.20 0.75
CA THR A 282 -16.88 -0.75 -0.14
C THR A 282 -16.20 -2.13 -0.12
N ARG A 283 -14.87 -2.18 -0.16
CA ARG A 283 -14.09 -3.41 -0.11
C ARG A 283 -14.29 -4.16 1.21
N ILE A 284 -14.25 -3.47 2.34
CA ILE A 284 -14.45 -4.05 3.68
C ILE A 284 -15.90 -4.47 3.88
N ALA A 285 -16.86 -3.63 3.50
CA ALA A 285 -18.28 -3.95 3.62
C ALA A 285 -18.75 -5.03 2.64
N GLY A 286 -18.03 -5.22 1.53
CA GLY A 286 -18.40 -6.14 0.44
C GLY A 286 -19.38 -5.56 -0.57
N ALA A 287 -19.91 -4.36 -0.31
CA ALA A 287 -20.79 -3.58 -1.19
C ALA A 287 -20.73 -2.10 -0.78
N PRO A 288 -21.15 -1.16 -1.64
CA PRO A 288 -21.31 0.24 -1.28
C PRO A 288 -22.26 0.38 -0.07
N VAL A 289 -21.80 1.12 0.95
CA VAL A 289 -22.58 1.33 2.18
C VAL A 289 -23.64 2.40 1.92
N GLN A 290 -24.90 2.03 2.09
CA GLN A 290 -26.08 2.84 1.87
C GLN A 290 -27.15 2.50 2.92
N GLY A 291 -28.18 3.32 3.02
CA GLY A 291 -29.36 3.03 3.82
C GLY A 291 -29.91 4.23 4.58
N PRO A 292 -31.08 4.08 5.21
CA PRO A 292 -31.84 5.19 5.80
C PRO A 292 -31.06 6.04 6.82
N LEU A 293 -30.14 5.42 7.58
CA LEU A 293 -29.29 6.16 8.52
C LEU A 293 -28.38 7.15 7.78
N PHE A 294 -27.75 6.71 6.69
CA PHE A 294 -26.81 7.53 5.92
C PHE A 294 -27.55 8.56 5.05
N ASP A 295 -28.80 8.30 4.68
CA ASP A 295 -29.67 9.26 4.01
C ASP A 295 -30.14 10.33 5.01
N PHE A 296 -30.39 9.96 6.25
CA PHE A 296 -30.82 10.87 7.32
C PHE A 296 -29.66 11.74 7.85
N VAL A 297 -28.44 11.18 7.97
CA VAL A 297 -27.24 11.89 8.44
C VAL A 297 -26.07 11.61 7.47
N PRO A 298 -26.04 12.22 6.26
CA PRO A 298 -25.01 11.92 5.25
C PRO A 298 -23.58 12.20 5.73
N VAL A 299 -23.41 13.21 6.58
CA VAL A 299 -22.10 13.63 7.08
C VAL A 299 -21.37 12.52 7.85
N ILE A 300 -22.10 11.62 8.54
CA ILE A 300 -21.45 10.54 9.26
C ILE A 300 -20.79 9.52 8.31
N ASN A 301 -21.43 9.25 7.17
CA ASN A 301 -20.82 8.39 6.14
C ASN A 301 -19.62 9.08 5.48
N GLN A 302 -19.69 10.39 5.29
CA GLN A 302 -18.56 11.17 4.78
C GLN A 302 -17.36 11.10 5.74
N TYR A 303 -17.56 11.21 7.05
CA TYR A 303 -16.49 11.05 8.03
C TYR A 303 -15.95 9.62 8.07
N LEU A 304 -16.79 8.60 7.98
CA LEU A 304 -16.35 7.22 7.84
C LEU A 304 -15.46 7.05 6.61
N GLN A 305 -15.90 7.56 5.46
CA GLN A 305 -15.17 7.45 4.20
C GLN A 305 -13.86 8.24 4.22
N ALA A 306 -13.91 9.54 4.52
CA ALA A 306 -12.73 10.39 4.46
C ALA A 306 -11.73 10.06 5.57
N HIS A 307 -12.22 9.84 6.80
CA HIS A 307 -11.33 9.75 7.96
C HIS A 307 -11.00 8.31 8.35
N LEU A 308 -11.99 7.46 8.64
CA LEU A 308 -11.70 6.09 9.04
C LEU A 308 -11.11 5.28 7.87
N PHE A 309 -11.84 5.20 6.77
CA PHE A 309 -11.43 4.39 5.61
C PHE A 309 -10.45 5.11 4.68
N GLY A 310 -10.34 6.46 4.78
CA GLY A 310 -9.34 7.29 4.15
C GLY A 310 -8.09 7.41 5.01
N ASP A 311 -8.01 8.44 5.88
CA ASP A 311 -6.80 8.76 6.64
C ASP A 311 -6.16 7.57 7.37
N ILE A 312 -6.98 6.69 7.99
CA ILE A 312 -6.47 5.58 8.81
C ILE A 312 -6.18 4.35 7.95
N PHE A 313 -7.10 3.92 7.08
CA PHE A 313 -6.91 2.70 6.29
C PHE A 313 -5.95 2.85 5.11
N GLU A 314 -5.64 4.08 4.67
CA GLU A 314 -4.57 4.33 3.71
C GLU A 314 -3.17 4.23 4.32
N ARG A 315 -3.04 4.21 5.66
CA ARG A 315 -1.77 3.99 6.34
C ARG A 315 -1.39 2.51 6.23
N ASP A 316 -0.29 2.24 5.54
CA ASP A 316 0.12 0.90 5.10
C ASP A 316 1.07 0.16 6.08
N ASN A 317 1.28 0.71 7.29
CA ASN A 317 2.13 0.12 8.33
C ASN A 317 1.41 -0.89 9.24
N LEU A 318 0.11 -1.12 9.03
CA LEU A 318 -0.66 -2.21 9.66
C LEU A 318 -1.57 -2.84 8.61
N ASP A 319 -1.54 -4.17 8.49
CA ASP A 319 -2.39 -4.87 7.53
C ASP A 319 -3.87 -4.90 7.95
N TRP A 320 -4.75 -5.11 6.98
CA TRP A 320 -6.20 -5.06 7.21
C TRP A 320 -6.72 -6.19 8.11
N GLN A 321 -6.07 -7.35 8.15
CA GLN A 321 -6.42 -8.44 9.05
C GLN A 321 -6.13 -8.04 10.50
N SER A 322 -4.97 -7.46 10.76
CA SER A 322 -4.59 -6.91 12.07
C SER A 322 -5.53 -5.77 12.51
N ARG A 323 -5.93 -4.88 11.56
CA ARG A 323 -6.92 -3.83 11.82
C ARG A 323 -8.27 -4.40 12.24
N GLU A 324 -8.75 -5.44 11.57
CA GLU A 324 -10.03 -6.09 11.92
C GLU A 324 -9.95 -6.88 13.23
N LEU A 325 -8.83 -7.56 13.54
CA LEU A 325 -8.63 -8.21 14.84
C LEU A 325 -8.75 -7.20 16.00
N ALA A 326 -8.14 -6.02 15.84
CA ALA A 326 -8.23 -4.95 16.83
C ALA A 326 -9.67 -4.41 16.96
N THR A 327 -10.32 -4.14 15.83
CA THR A 327 -11.67 -3.58 15.78
C THR A 327 -12.69 -4.53 16.39
N VAL A 328 -12.67 -5.81 16.00
CA VAL A 328 -13.58 -6.83 16.54
C VAL A 328 -13.42 -6.96 18.04
N ALA A 329 -12.19 -7.00 18.57
CA ALA A 329 -11.96 -7.12 20.00
C ALA A 329 -12.46 -5.88 20.77
N ALA A 330 -12.19 -4.67 20.28
CA ALA A 330 -12.67 -3.44 20.89
C ALA A 330 -14.21 -3.36 20.89
N LEU A 331 -14.86 -3.74 19.81
CA LEU A 331 -16.33 -3.78 19.73
C LEU A 331 -16.92 -4.89 20.62
N ALA A 332 -16.25 -6.05 20.70
CA ALA A 332 -16.72 -7.16 21.54
C ALA A 332 -16.78 -6.79 23.02
N VAL A 333 -15.85 -6.00 23.53
CA VAL A 333 -15.85 -5.54 24.93
C VAL A 333 -16.75 -4.32 25.17
N THR A 334 -17.34 -3.75 24.11
CA THR A 334 -18.22 -2.56 24.17
C THR A 334 -19.68 -2.98 24.02
N PRO A 335 -20.51 -2.99 25.06
CA PRO A 335 -21.94 -3.31 24.95
C PRO A 335 -22.69 -2.27 24.12
N GLY A 336 -23.74 -2.71 23.38
CA GLY A 336 -24.64 -1.81 22.64
C GLY A 336 -24.18 -1.50 21.23
N VAL A 337 -23.08 -2.12 20.75
CA VAL A 337 -22.55 -1.97 19.38
C VAL A 337 -22.55 -3.30 18.60
N GLU A 338 -23.48 -4.18 18.93
CA GLU A 338 -23.56 -5.52 18.33
C GLU A 338 -23.78 -5.49 16.79
N PRO A 339 -24.52 -4.52 16.21
CA PRO A 339 -24.62 -4.40 14.75
C PRO A 339 -23.26 -4.13 14.09
N GLN A 340 -22.44 -3.26 14.67
CA GLN A 340 -21.09 -2.93 14.18
C GLN A 340 -20.17 -4.14 14.37
N LEU A 341 -20.24 -4.82 15.51
CA LEU A 341 -19.46 -6.05 15.76
C LEU A 341 -19.74 -7.13 14.68
N ARG A 342 -21.01 -7.35 14.32
CA ARG A 342 -21.39 -8.28 13.24
C ARG A 342 -20.81 -7.83 11.89
N SER A 343 -20.87 -6.54 11.59
CA SER A 343 -20.35 -6.00 10.34
C SER A 343 -18.83 -6.20 10.23
N HIS A 344 -18.08 -5.95 11.30
CA HIS A 344 -16.62 -6.14 11.35
C HIS A 344 -16.23 -7.62 11.43
N MET A 345 -17.05 -8.48 12.01
CA MET A 345 -16.86 -9.93 11.96
C MET A 345 -16.95 -10.44 10.51
N ALA A 346 -17.94 -9.96 9.74
CA ALA A 346 -18.04 -10.27 8.32
C ALA A 346 -16.88 -9.66 7.50
N ALA A 347 -16.47 -8.43 7.83
CA ALA A 347 -15.31 -7.77 7.23
C ALA A 347 -14.03 -8.58 7.46
N SER A 348 -13.82 -9.08 8.67
CA SER A 348 -12.69 -9.94 9.05
C SER A 348 -12.54 -11.16 8.11
N LEU A 349 -13.65 -11.83 7.81
CA LEU A 349 -13.65 -12.93 6.85
C LEU A 349 -13.29 -12.47 5.43
N ARG A 350 -13.79 -11.29 5.00
CA ARG A 350 -13.49 -10.73 3.67
C ARG A 350 -12.04 -10.31 3.50
N VAL A 351 -11.39 -9.82 4.56
CA VAL A 351 -9.96 -9.48 4.50
C VAL A 351 -9.05 -10.69 4.65
N GLY A 352 -9.62 -11.91 4.78
CA GLY A 352 -8.89 -13.17 4.72
C GLY A 352 -8.58 -13.82 6.06
N LEU A 353 -9.19 -13.35 7.17
CA LEU A 353 -9.19 -14.11 8.42
C LEU A 353 -10.10 -15.32 8.28
N THR A 354 -9.70 -16.46 8.87
CA THR A 354 -10.53 -17.67 8.89
C THR A 354 -11.47 -17.68 10.08
N ALA A 355 -12.56 -18.45 9.97
CA ALA A 355 -13.46 -18.68 11.09
C ALA A 355 -12.75 -19.29 12.31
N ALA A 356 -11.75 -20.16 12.08
CA ALA A 356 -10.96 -20.75 13.15
C ALA A 356 -10.12 -19.68 13.90
N GLN A 357 -9.50 -18.75 13.17
CA GLN A 357 -8.78 -17.62 13.76
C GLN A 357 -9.70 -16.69 14.55
N LEU A 358 -10.91 -16.42 14.04
CA LEU A 358 -11.89 -15.61 14.75
C LEU A 358 -12.46 -16.33 15.99
N ARG A 359 -12.63 -17.66 15.96
CA ARG A 359 -12.95 -18.44 17.15
C ARG A 359 -11.83 -18.39 18.18
N GLN A 360 -10.57 -18.38 17.75
CA GLN A 360 -9.45 -18.20 18.65
C GLN A 360 -9.46 -16.81 19.31
N LEU A 361 -9.82 -15.74 18.57
CA LEU A 361 -10.03 -14.42 19.16
C LEU A 361 -11.11 -14.46 20.25
N VAL A 362 -12.25 -15.14 19.98
CA VAL A 362 -13.32 -15.34 20.99
C VAL A 362 -12.78 -16.04 22.24
N GLN A 363 -11.96 -17.09 22.06
CA GLN A 363 -11.34 -17.80 23.16
C GLN A 363 -10.36 -16.92 23.95
N LEU A 364 -9.54 -16.11 23.28
CA LEU A 364 -8.64 -15.15 23.93
C LEU A 364 -9.38 -14.17 24.83
N LEU A 365 -10.55 -13.68 24.42
CA LEU A 365 -11.39 -12.82 25.27
C LEU A 365 -11.95 -13.56 26.49
N ALA A 366 -12.36 -14.83 26.32
CA ALA A 366 -12.80 -15.69 27.41
C ALA A 366 -11.68 -15.93 28.43
N ASP A 367 -10.48 -16.24 27.95
CA ASP A 367 -9.28 -16.51 28.78
C ASP A 367 -8.83 -15.26 29.58
N GLN A 368 -9.14 -14.08 29.10
CA GLN A 368 -8.96 -12.81 29.86
C GLN A 368 -10.05 -12.56 30.92
N GLY A 369 -10.99 -13.50 31.06
CA GLY A 369 -12.07 -13.41 32.04
C GLY A 369 -13.30 -12.61 31.58
N ASP A 370 -13.36 -12.14 30.33
CA ASP A 370 -14.51 -11.42 29.80
C ASP A 370 -15.46 -12.37 29.03
N ALA A 371 -16.15 -13.21 29.77
CA ALA A 371 -17.13 -14.15 29.21
C ALA A 371 -18.27 -13.44 28.45
N ALA A 372 -18.61 -12.21 28.82
CA ALA A 372 -19.65 -11.45 28.14
C ALA A 372 -19.18 -10.95 26.75
N ALA A 373 -17.94 -10.46 26.64
CA ALA A 373 -17.34 -10.11 25.36
C ALA A 373 -17.16 -11.33 24.46
N ALA A 374 -16.66 -12.43 25.01
CA ALA A 374 -16.52 -13.70 24.29
C ALA A 374 -17.86 -14.19 23.73
N LYS A 375 -18.93 -14.11 24.52
CA LYS A 375 -20.30 -14.46 24.08
C LYS A 375 -20.73 -13.56 22.91
N ARG A 376 -20.64 -12.22 23.05
CA ARG A 376 -21.02 -11.29 21.97
C ARG A 376 -20.24 -11.56 20.68
N ALA A 377 -18.91 -11.76 20.77
CA ALA A 377 -18.08 -12.07 19.63
C ALA A 377 -18.43 -13.42 18.98
N GLY A 378 -18.72 -14.43 19.78
CA GLY A 378 -19.15 -15.76 19.30
C GLY A 378 -20.48 -15.68 18.55
N GLU A 379 -21.48 -15.03 19.13
CA GLU A 379 -22.80 -14.82 18.49
C GLU A 379 -22.68 -14.02 17.18
N ALA A 380 -21.82 -13.00 17.16
CA ALA A 380 -21.53 -12.23 15.95
C ALA A 380 -20.88 -13.11 14.86
N LEU A 381 -19.90 -13.95 15.22
CA LEU A 381 -19.25 -14.85 14.28
C LEU A 381 -20.24 -15.88 13.71
N ASP A 382 -21.04 -16.50 14.56
CA ASP A 382 -22.04 -17.51 14.15
C ASP A 382 -23.09 -16.89 13.21
N SER A 383 -23.47 -15.63 13.41
CA SER A 383 -24.45 -14.93 12.58
C SER A 383 -23.97 -14.61 11.16
N VAL A 384 -22.64 -14.58 10.91
CA VAL A 384 -22.06 -14.22 9.61
C VAL A 384 -21.47 -15.43 8.87
N GLN A 385 -21.49 -16.61 9.48
CA GLN A 385 -21.10 -17.84 8.80
C GLN A 385 -22.29 -18.39 8.01
N PRO A 386 -22.10 -18.82 6.74
CA PRO A 386 -23.15 -19.55 6.04
C PRO A 386 -23.50 -20.81 6.84
N ASN A 387 -24.81 -21.03 7.04
CA ASN A 387 -25.35 -22.19 7.74
C ASN A 387 -24.61 -23.47 7.31
N GLN A 388 -23.79 -24.02 8.18
CA GLN A 388 -23.44 -25.43 8.06
C GLN A 388 -24.68 -26.22 8.54
N PRO A 389 -25.21 -27.17 7.76
CA PRO A 389 -26.26 -28.04 8.24
C PRO A 389 -25.79 -28.75 9.52
N ARG A 390 -26.64 -28.70 10.54
CA ARG A 390 -26.43 -29.38 11.81
C ARG A 390 -26.44 -30.91 11.61
#